data_238d2a927c45012b7a990015373dcfbd
#
_entry.id   238d2a927c45012b7a990015373dcfbd
#
_cell.length_a   1.000
_cell.length_b   1.000
_cell.length_c   1.000
_cell.angle_alpha   90.00
_cell.angle_beta   90.00
_cell.angle_gamma   90.00
#
_symmetry.space_group_name_H-M   'P 1'
#
loop_
_entity.id
_entity.type
_entity.pdbx_description
1 polymer ?
#
loop_
_entity_poly.entity_id
_entity_poly.type
_entity_poly.pdbx_seq_one_letter_code
_entity_poly.pdbx_strand_id
1 'polypeptide(L)'
;EQRLNSLLCLLESYLSAFPSSTNTAESPDISLFDHLKTTAAIGVCISEYLAAEQETQFKKRLFDNEKQFMDEQAFLLYSADFSGIQKFIYTVASDKALRSLRSRSFFLELAMEHYADELLSLCGVGRANLLYTGGGHCYMLLPNTTEVRAAIERWNRRFNDWLSEQFGISLFLAHGYTPCSGNELVDFPAERSPYKKMFRCVSSALAGHCLLYTSPSPRDKRQS
;
A
#
# COMPACT_ATOMS: atom_id res chain seq x y z
N GLU A 1 10.46 -14.45 8.18
CA GLU A 1 9.70 -13.19 8.15
C GLU A 1 9.87 -12.42 9.46
N GLN A 2 9.56 -12.96 10.64
CA GLN A 2 9.74 -12.27 11.94
C GLN A 2 11.13 -11.70 12.16
N ARG A 3 12.21 -12.41 11.75
CA ARG A 3 13.59 -11.92 11.85
C ARG A 3 13.85 -10.70 10.94
N LEU A 4 13.28 -10.68 9.76
CA LEU A 4 13.41 -9.55 8.84
C LEU A 4 12.66 -8.32 9.37
N ASN A 5 11.47 -8.51 9.94
CA ASN A 5 10.72 -7.42 10.56
C ASN A 5 11.47 -6.85 11.77
N SER A 6 12.07 -7.72 12.62
CA SER A 6 12.91 -7.26 13.73
C SER A 6 14.14 -6.50 13.25
N LEU A 7 14.76 -6.95 12.16
CA LEU A 7 15.89 -6.23 11.55
C LEU A 7 15.47 -4.87 11.02
N LEU A 8 14.31 -4.77 10.33
CA LEU A 8 13.78 -3.49 9.85
C LEU A 8 13.54 -2.51 11.00
N CYS A 9 12.89 -2.95 12.09
CA CYS A 9 12.69 -2.10 13.28
C CYS A 9 14.01 -1.64 13.89
N LEU A 10 15.02 -2.52 13.93
CA LEU A 10 16.35 -2.17 14.43
C LEU A 10 17.01 -1.11 13.53
N LEU A 11 17.02 -1.33 12.23
CA LEU A 11 17.58 -0.40 11.26
C LEU A 11 16.86 0.96 11.31
N GLU A 12 15.54 0.97 11.44
CA GLU A 12 14.75 2.19 11.62
C GLU A 12 15.22 2.99 12.84
N SER A 13 15.35 2.30 13.99
CA SER A 13 15.74 2.94 15.24
C SER A 13 17.13 3.59 15.18
N TYR A 14 18.04 3.04 14.39
CA TYR A 14 19.41 3.54 14.29
C TYR A 14 19.66 4.47 13.11
N LEU A 15 18.97 4.28 11.98
CA LEU A 15 19.29 4.94 10.72
C LEU A 15 18.34 6.07 10.34
N SER A 16 17.21 6.24 11.05
CA SER A 16 16.24 7.31 10.73
C SER A 16 16.78 8.71 10.95
N ALA A 17 17.77 8.89 11.83
CA ALA A 17 18.39 10.18 12.10
C ALA A 17 19.57 10.50 11.18
N PHE A 18 20.03 9.56 10.37
CA PHE A 18 21.16 9.76 9.47
C PHE A 18 20.66 10.13 8.07
N PRO A 19 21.25 11.12 7.39
CA PRO A 19 20.89 11.47 6.02
C PRO A 19 21.31 10.36 5.04
N SER A 20 20.54 10.17 3.99
CA SER A 20 20.82 9.18 2.93
C SER A 20 22.01 9.58 2.05
N SER A 21 22.30 10.88 1.95
CA SER A 21 23.41 11.42 1.14
C SER A 21 24.37 12.20 2.01
N THR A 22 25.67 12.06 1.71
CA THR A 22 26.76 12.86 2.28
C THR A 22 27.14 14.02 1.36
N ASN A 23 26.46 14.18 0.22
CA ASN A 23 26.67 15.26 -0.73
C ASN A 23 26.14 16.58 -0.14
N THR A 24 27.03 17.53 0.11
CA THR A 24 26.67 18.84 0.70
C THR A 24 25.88 19.76 -0.27
N ALA A 25 25.78 19.40 -1.53
CA ALA A 25 24.97 20.11 -2.53
C ALA A 25 23.50 19.66 -2.53
N GLU A 26 23.17 18.56 -1.83
CA GLU A 26 21.81 18.01 -1.71
C GLU A 26 21.21 18.36 -0.35
N SER A 27 19.89 18.51 -0.31
CA SER A 27 19.17 18.66 0.97
C SER A 27 19.16 17.32 1.72
N PRO A 28 19.59 17.28 3.01
CA PRO A 28 19.61 16.03 3.80
C PRO A 28 18.22 15.70 4.38
N ASP A 29 17.18 15.69 3.55
CA ASP A 29 15.77 15.56 3.93
C ASP A 29 15.26 14.10 3.90
N ILE A 30 16.05 13.17 3.33
CA ILE A 30 15.71 11.74 3.28
C ILE A 30 16.61 10.97 4.25
N SER A 31 16.01 10.16 5.12
CA SER A 31 16.78 9.32 6.04
C SER A 31 17.46 8.16 5.32
N LEU A 32 18.59 7.68 5.87
CA LEU A 32 19.26 6.50 5.36
C LEU A 32 18.37 5.26 5.46
N PHE A 33 17.53 5.16 6.49
CA PHE A 33 16.56 4.09 6.63
C PHE A 33 15.55 4.08 5.49
N ASP A 34 14.91 5.22 5.19
CA ASP A 34 13.90 5.31 4.12
C ASP A 34 14.51 5.01 2.75
N HIS A 35 15.72 5.49 2.50
CA HIS A 35 16.46 5.18 1.28
C HIS A 35 16.71 3.67 1.12
N LEU A 36 17.23 3.01 2.15
CA LEU A 36 17.50 1.58 2.13
C LEU A 36 16.23 0.74 2.03
N LYS A 37 15.19 1.11 2.77
CA LYS A 37 13.88 0.45 2.75
C LYS A 37 13.26 0.52 1.36
N THR A 38 13.23 1.72 0.75
CA THR A 38 12.67 1.93 -0.59
C THR A 38 13.48 1.19 -1.66
N THR A 39 14.82 1.21 -1.55
CA THR A 39 15.70 0.46 -2.45
C THR A 39 15.42 -1.04 -2.38
N ALA A 40 15.27 -1.59 -1.17
CA ALA A 40 14.93 -3.00 -0.98
C ALA A 40 13.55 -3.32 -1.57
N ALA A 41 12.55 -2.47 -1.35
CA ALA A 41 11.20 -2.65 -1.89
C ALA A 41 11.20 -2.71 -3.42
N ILE A 42 11.92 -1.79 -4.08
CA ILE A 42 12.07 -1.76 -5.53
C ILE A 42 12.80 -3.03 -6.02
N GLY A 43 13.89 -3.41 -5.36
CA GLY A 43 14.66 -4.61 -5.73
C GLY A 43 13.84 -5.89 -5.64
N VAL A 44 13.02 -6.04 -4.59
CA VAL A 44 12.10 -7.19 -4.44
C VAL A 44 11.05 -7.17 -5.56
N CYS A 45 10.43 -6.02 -5.85
CA CYS A 45 9.44 -5.92 -6.93
C CYS A 45 10.02 -6.32 -8.30
N ILE A 46 11.23 -5.85 -8.61
CA ILE A 46 11.92 -6.22 -9.86
C ILE A 46 12.20 -7.72 -9.91
N SER A 47 12.70 -8.28 -8.82
CA SER A 47 13.00 -9.72 -8.73
C SER A 47 11.76 -10.58 -8.97
N GLU A 48 10.66 -10.28 -8.27
CA GLU A 48 9.41 -11.03 -8.40
C GLU A 48 8.75 -10.84 -9.77
N TYR A 49 8.81 -9.63 -10.32
CA TYR A 49 8.31 -9.35 -11.68
C TYR A 49 9.05 -10.16 -12.72
N LEU A 50 10.39 -10.15 -12.71
CA LEU A 50 11.22 -10.89 -13.65
C LEU A 50 11.09 -12.42 -13.46
N ALA A 51 10.92 -12.88 -12.23
CA ALA A 51 10.67 -14.29 -11.95
C ALA A 51 9.33 -14.76 -12.53
N ALA A 52 8.28 -13.94 -12.43
CA ALA A 52 6.97 -14.22 -13.03
C ALA A 52 7.02 -14.26 -14.57
N GLU A 53 7.86 -13.43 -15.18
CA GLU A 53 8.16 -13.40 -16.62
C GLU A 53 9.08 -14.56 -17.06
N GLN A 54 9.59 -15.38 -16.13
CA GLN A 54 10.57 -16.46 -16.38
C GLN A 54 11.86 -15.92 -17.04
N GLU A 55 12.25 -14.68 -16.72
CA GLU A 55 13.42 -14.05 -17.30
C GLU A 55 14.71 -14.71 -16.78
N THR A 56 15.60 -15.06 -17.69
CA THR A 56 16.90 -15.68 -17.37
C THR A 56 18.09 -14.80 -17.70
N GLN A 57 17.88 -13.74 -18.51
CA GLN A 57 18.93 -12.83 -18.95
C GLN A 57 18.86 -11.49 -18.23
N PHE A 58 18.83 -11.52 -16.88
CA PHE A 58 18.69 -10.33 -16.04
C PHE A 58 19.64 -9.19 -16.39
N LYS A 59 20.91 -9.51 -16.65
CA LYS A 59 21.91 -8.49 -17.00
C LYS A 59 21.53 -7.74 -18.27
N LYS A 60 21.16 -8.47 -19.30
CA LYS A 60 20.75 -7.87 -20.58
C LYS A 60 19.50 -7.01 -20.41
N ARG A 61 18.50 -7.50 -19.66
CA ARG A 61 17.23 -6.80 -19.48
C ARG A 61 17.38 -5.54 -18.64
N LEU A 62 18.12 -5.61 -17.54
CA LEU A 62 18.21 -4.51 -16.58
C LEU A 62 19.29 -3.49 -16.90
N PHE A 63 20.39 -3.90 -17.57
CA PHE A 63 21.53 -3.02 -17.80
C PHE A 63 21.70 -2.69 -19.30
N ASP A 64 21.68 -3.68 -20.19
CA ASP A 64 21.88 -3.41 -21.62
C ASP A 64 20.63 -2.74 -22.23
N ASN A 65 19.43 -3.09 -21.74
CA ASN A 65 18.13 -2.56 -22.17
C ASN A 65 17.47 -1.69 -21.08
N GLU A 66 18.25 -1.01 -20.25
CA GLU A 66 17.77 -0.21 -19.10
C GLU A 66 16.61 0.72 -19.46
N LYS A 67 16.74 1.48 -20.55
CA LYS A 67 15.70 2.44 -20.97
C LYS A 67 14.37 1.78 -21.26
N GLN A 68 14.38 0.60 -21.86
CA GLN A 68 13.17 -0.16 -22.15
C GLN A 68 12.55 -0.67 -20.85
N PHE A 69 13.38 -1.22 -19.94
CA PHE A 69 12.89 -1.71 -18.65
C PHE A 69 12.31 -0.60 -17.78
N MET A 70 12.90 0.59 -17.81
CA MET A 70 12.40 1.75 -17.08
C MET A 70 10.99 2.21 -17.54
N ASP A 71 10.60 1.89 -18.79
CA ASP A 71 9.25 2.15 -19.31
C ASP A 71 8.26 1.01 -19.04
N GLU A 72 8.74 -0.18 -18.62
CA GLU A 72 7.88 -1.31 -18.31
C GLU A 72 7.11 -1.08 -17.01
N GLN A 73 5.84 -1.45 -17.01
CA GLN A 73 5.00 -1.35 -15.82
C GLN A 73 5.25 -2.54 -14.87
N ALA A 74 6.45 -2.60 -14.31
CA ALA A 74 6.90 -3.68 -13.43
C ALA A 74 6.35 -3.58 -12.00
N PHE A 75 5.74 -2.45 -11.63
CA PHE A 75 5.29 -2.16 -10.28
C PHE A 75 3.79 -1.91 -10.22
N LEU A 76 3.22 -2.14 -9.05
CA LEU A 76 1.88 -1.69 -8.65
C LEU A 76 2.03 -0.74 -7.47
N LEU A 77 1.56 0.50 -7.60
CA LEU A 77 1.29 1.33 -6.44
C LEU A 77 -0.10 0.96 -5.92
N TYR A 78 -0.16 0.43 -4.71
CA TYR A 78 -1.37 -0.02 -4.03
C TYR A 78 -1.71 0.90 -2.86
N SER A 79 -3.00 1.09 -2.61
CA SER A 79 -3.48 1.80 -1.43
C SER A 79 -4.77 1.16 -0.92
N ALA A 80 -4.95 1.17 0.40
CA ALA A 80 -6.21 0.82 1.06
C ALA A 80 -6.53 1.84 2.14
N ASP A 81 -7.83 2.06 2.37
CA ASP A 81 -8.34 3.03 3.33
C ASP A 81 -9.65 2.55 3.95
N PHE A 82 -9.77 2.67 5.26
CA PHE A 82 -11.03 2.37 5.94
C PHE A 82 -12.08 3.46 5.66
N SER A 83 -13.19 3.07 5.11
CA SER A 83 -14.38 3.91 4.97
C SER A 83 -15.32 3.72 6.17
N GLY A 84 -15.94 4.80 6.63
CA GLY A 84 -16.86 4.76 7.77
C GLY A 84 -16.20 4.98 9.14
N ILE A 85 -14.91 5.32 9.18
CA ILE A 85 -14.13 5.52 10.42
C ILE A 85 -14.83 6.47 11.38
N GLN A 86 -15.30 7.62 10.92
CA GLN A 86 -15.95 8.61 11.79
C GLN A 86 -17.20 8.05 12.44
N LYS A 87 -18.08 7.41 11.67
CA LYS A 87 -19.28 6.77 12.21
C LYS A 87 -18.91 5.66 13.19
N PHE A 88 -17.94 4.83 12.87
CA PHE A 88 -17.45 3.76 13.73
C PHE A 88 -16.87 4.28 15.04
N ILE A 89 -16.02 5.33 15.00
CA ILE A 89 -15.38 5.88 16.19
C ILE A 89 -16.38 6.64 17.08
N TYR A 90 -17.25 7.50 16.50
CA TYR A 90 -18.10 8.41 17.25
C TYR A 90 -19.48 7.84 17.65
N THR A 91 -19.85 6.65 17.23
CA THR A 91 -21.08 5.97 17.68
C THR A 91 -20.86 5.41 19.10
N VAL A 92 -20.82 6.27 20.12
CA VAL A 92 -20.51 5.89 21.50
C VAL A 92 -21.55 6.49 22.46
N ALA A 93 -22.04 5.67 23.39
CA ALA A 93 -22.85 6.14 24.53
C ALA A 93 -22.00 6.99 25.50
N SER A 94 -22.59 8.04 26.07
CA SER A 94 -21.93 9.15 26.77
C SER A 94 -21.01 8.80 27.94
N ASP A 95 -21.29 7.75 28.70
CA ASP A 95 -20.64 7.50 29.99
C ASP A 95 -19.19 6.99 29.97
N LYS A 96 -18.68 6.53 28.78
CA LYS A 96 -17.31 6.01 28.65
C LYS A 96 -16.68 6.46 27.31
N ALA A 97 -17.07 7.61 26.81
CA ALA A 97 -16.75 8.08 25.46
C ALA A 97 -15.23 8.04 25.17
N LEU A 98 -14.39 8.58 26.04
CA LEU A 98 -12.94 8.68 25.79
C LEU A 98 -12.25 7.31 25.71
N ARG A 99 -12.61 6.38 26.59
CA ARG A 99 -12.04 5.02 26.58
C ARG A 99 -12.46 4.28 25.31
N SER A 100 -13.73 4.39 24.94
CA SER A 100 -14.27 3.75 23.73
C SER A 100 -13.64 4.32 22.45
N LEU A 101 -13.46 5.63 22.37
CA LEU A 101 -12.78 6.30 21.26
C LEU A 101 -11.35 5.77 21.07
N ARG A 102 -10.57 5.73 22.14
CA ARG A 102 -9.19 5.19 22.10
C ARG A 102 -9.15 3.73 21.69
N SER A 103 -10.03 2.89 22.24
CA SER A 103 -10.08 1.47 21.90
C SER A 103 -10.45 1.25 20.43
N ARG A 104 -11.40 2.02 19.90
CA ARG A 104 -11.80 1.91 18.48
C ARG A 104 -10.72 2.43 17.52
N SER A 105 -10.06 3.52 17.86
CA SER A 105 -8.92 4.00 17.06
C SER A 105 -7.77 2.99 17.05
N PHE A 106 -7.44 2.43 18.21
CA PHE A 106 -6.43 1.38 18.33
C PHE A 106 -6.81 0.11 17.55
N PHE A 107 -8.10 -0.28 17.61
CA PHE A 107 -8.60 -1.41 16.83
C PHE A 107 -8.40 -1.20 15.31
N LEU A 108 -8.73 -0.01 14.78
CA LEU A 108 -8.55 0.30 13.36
C LEU A 108 -7.07 0.25 12.94
N GLU A 109 -6.20 0.76 13.79
CA GLU A 109 -4.75 0.72 13.56
C GLU A 109 -4.24 -0.72 13.52
N LEU A 110 -4.62 -1.54 14.51
CA LEU A 110 -4.26 -2.95 14.55
C LEU A 110 -4.84 -3.75 13.39
N ALA A 111 -6.09 -3.47 13.00
CA ALA A 111 -6.74 -4.11 11.86
C ALA A 111 -6.05 -3.76 10.53
N MET A 112 -5.60 -2.51 10.36
CA MET A 112 -4.85 -2.09 9.17
C MET A 112 -3.46 -2.73 9.13
N GLU A 113 -2.76 -2.81 10.25
CA GLU A 113 -1.45 -3.48 10.35
C GLU A 113 -1.58 -4.97 10.00
N HIS A 114 -2.56 -5.66 10.57
CA HIS A 114 -2.84 -7.07 10.24
C HIS A 114 -3.19 -7.24 8.76
N TYR A 115 -4.07 -6.37 8.24
CA TYR A 115 -4.44 -6.38 6.83
C TYR A 115 -3.21 -6.25 5.93
N ALA A 116 -2.33 -5.30 6.24
CA ALA A 116 -1.12 -5.04 5.49
C ALA A 116 -0.14 -6.22 5.52
N ASP A 117 0.11 -6.79 6.70
CA ASP A 117 1.03 -7.93 6.86
C ASP A 117 0.56 -9.16 6.09
N GLU A 118 -0.73 -9.49 6.18
CA GLU A 118 -1.30 -10.62 5.43
C GLU A 118 -1.25 -10.40 3.91
N LEU A 119 -1.57 -9.18 3.44
CA LEU A 119 -1.48 -8.87 2.02
C LEU A 119 -0.04 -8.99 1.49
N LEU A 120 0.93 -8.43 2.21
CA LEU A 120 2.35 -8.52 1.84
C LEU A 120 2.81 -9.98 1.77
N SER A 121 2.43 -10.79 2.76
CA SER A 121 2.73 -12.23 2.79
C SER A 121 2.12 -12.97 1.60
N LEU A 122 0.85 -12.70 1.27
CA LEU A 122 0.16 -13.28 0.11
C LEU A 122 0.76 -12.85 -1.23
N CYS A 123 1.35 -11.66 -1.29
CA CYS A 123 2.06 -11.15 -2.46
C CYS A 123 3.52 -11.63 -2.54
N GLY A 124 4.01 -12.40 -1.56
CA GLY A 124 5.38 -12.90 -1.54
C GLY A 124 6.44 -11.83 -1.22
N VAL A 125 6.04 -10.69 -0.65
CA VAL A 125 6.94 -9.59 -0.31
C VAL A 125 6.94 -9.29 1.18
N GLY A 126 7.86 -8.46 1.65
CA GLY A 126 8.01 -8.14 3.07
C GLY A 126 7.60 -6.71 3.42
N ARG A 127 7.75 -6.35 4.71
CA ARG A 127 7.42 -5.01 5.23
C ARG A 127 8.24 -3.86 4.63
N ALA A 128 9.35 -4.13 3.96
CA ALA A 128 10.04 -3.11 3.16
C ALA A 128 9.11 -2.50 2.10
N ASN A 129 8.18 -3.31 1.56
CA ASN A 129 7.20 -2.91 0.54
C ASN A 129 6.00 -2.13 1.11
N LEU A 130 5.83 -2.08 2.43
CA LEU A 130 4.87 -1.19 3.09
C LEU A 130 5.47 0.22 3.19
N LEU A 131 5.10 1.10 2.26
CA LEU A 131 5.64 2.45 2.19
C LEU A 131 5.14 3.32 3.35
N TYR A 132 3.85 3.18 3.67
CA TYR A 132 3.18 3.95 4.71
C TYR A 132 2.01 3.16 5.29
N THR A 133 1.79 3.29 6.59
CA THR A 133 0.57 2.89 7.31
C THR A 133 0.28 3.90 8.41
N GLY A 134 -0.99 4.26 8.59
CA GLY A 134 -1.43 5.16 9.66
C GLY A 134 -2.82 5.73 9.41
N GLY A 135 -3.55 6.01 10.50
CA GLY A 135 -4.88 6.59 10.43
C GLY A 135 -5.94 5.75 9.72
N GLY A 136 -5.72 4.44 9.58
CA GLY A 136 -6.61 3.54 8.84
C GLY A 136 -6.35 3.50 7.33
N HIS A 137 -5.19 4.00 6.89
CA HIS A 137 -4.76 4.08 5.50
C HIS A 137 -3.38 3.46 5.30
N CYS A 138 -3.12 2.85 4.15
CA CYS A 138 -1.80 2.35 3.80
C CYS A 138 -1.44 2.56 2.33
N TYR A 139 -0.13 2.63 2.06
CA TYR A 139 0.46 2.54 0.72
C TYR A 139 1.48 1.41 0.66
N MET A 140 1.47 0.68 -0.44
CA MET A 140 2.44 -0.40 -0.71
C MET A 140 2.97 -0.30 -2.12
N LEU A 141 4.23 -0.71 -2.32
CA LEU A 141 4.80 -0.95 -3.63
C LEU A 141 4.89 -2.46 -3.85
N LEU A 142 4.17 -2.98 -4.82
CA LEU A 142 4.03 -4.41 -5.08
C LEU A 142 4.53 -4.75 -6.48
N PRO A 143 4.97 -5.99 -6.76
CA PRO A 143 5.30 -6.42 -8.10
C PRO A 143 4.04 -6.54 -8.96
N ASN A 144 4.12 -6.11 -10.20
CA ASN A 144 2.98 -6.12 -11.12
C ASN A 144 2.84 -7.48 -11.81
N THR A 145 2.41 -8.49 -11.07
CA THR A 145 2.16 -9.84 -11.61
C THR A 145 0.69 -10.22 -11.53
N THR A 146 0.29 -11.21 -12.30
CA THR A 146 -1.09 -11.74 -12.29
C THR A 146 -1.43 -12.34 -10.93
N GLU A 147 -0.49 -13.00 -10.29
CA GLU A 147 -0.63 -13.65 -8.98
C GLU A 147 -0.87 -12.62 -7.89
N VAL A 148 -0.10 -11.53 -7.91
CA VAL A 148 -0.24 -10.41 -6.95
C VAL A 148 -1.60 -9.74 -7.11
N ARG A 149 -2.04 -9.44 -8.32
CA ARG A 149 -3.37 -8.87 -8.56
C ARG A 149 -4.48 -9.80 -8.05
N ALA A 150 -4.37 -11.10 -8.32
CA ALA A 150 -5.32 -12.08 -7.82
C ALA A 150 -5.29 -12.19 -6.27
N ALA A 151 -4.12 -12.07 -5.65
CA ALA A 151 -3.98 -12.06 -4.19
C ALA A 151 -4.66 -10.83 -3.58
N ILE A 152 -4.46 -9.64 -4.15
CA ILE A 152 -5.12 -8.40 -3.75
C ILE A 152 -6.64 -8.58 -3.73
N GLU A 153 -7.22 -9.02 -4.85
CA GLU A 153 -8.68 -9.18 -4.97
C GLU A 153 -9.26 -10.21 -3.99
N ARG A 154 -8.58 -11.35 -3.82
CA ARG A 154 -9.03 -12.39 -2.87
C ARG A 154 -8.97 -11.91 -1.44
N TRP A 155 -7.87 -11.26 -1.04
CA TRP A 155 -7.69 -10.81 0.34
C TRP A 155 -8.64 -9.67 0.69
N ASN A 156 -8.80 -8.68 -0.18
CA ASN A 156 -9.75 -7.59 0.01
C ASN A 156 -11.18 -8.10 0.19
N ARG A 157 -11.61 -9.04 -0.65
CA ARG A 157 -12.95 -9.64 -0.52
C ARG A 157 -13.10 -10.32 0.84
N ARG A 158 -12.19 -11.21 1.21
CA ARG A 158 -12.23 -11.94 2.48
C ARG A 158 -12.24 -11.02 3.69
N PHE A 159 -11.42 -9.98 3.65
CA PHE A 159 -11.33 -9.02 4.74
C PHE A 159 -12.62 -8.18 4.87
N ASN A 160 -13.20 -7.74 3.76
CA ASN A 160 -14.47 -7.03 3.76
C ASN A 160 -15.67 -7.91 4.15
N ASP A 161 -15.66 -9.19 3.77
CA ASP A 161 -16.67 -10.16 4.25
C ASP A 161 -16.62 -10.24 5.77
N TRP A 162 -15.43 -10.38 6.36
CA TRP A 162 -15.24 -10.36 7.80
C TRP A 162 -15.67 -9.05 8.45
N LEU A 163 -15.30 -7.89 7.87
CA LEU A 163 -15.76 -6.58 8.38
C LEU A 163 -17.29 -6.48 8.37
N SER A 164 -17.92 -6.96 7.30
CA SER A 164 -19.39 -6.96 7.18
C SER A 164 -20.07 -7.84 8.21
N GLU A 165 -19.51 -9.01 8.52
CA GLU A 165 -20.00 -9.90 9.57
C GLU A 165 -19.89 -9.28 10.97
N GLN A 166 -18.80 -8.56 11.25
CA GLN A 166 -18.55 -7.99 12.58
C GLN A 166 -19.22 -6.63 12.80
N PHE A 167 -19.26 -5.79 11.76
CA PHE A 167 -19.64 -4.36 11.87
C PHE A 167 -20.77 -3.96 10.93
N GLY A 168 -21.30 -4.88 10.13
CA GLY A 168 -22.30 -4.58 9.10
C GLY A 168 -21.77 -3.58 8.08
N ILE A 169 -22.61 -2.62 7.69
CA ILE A 169 -22.26 -1.57 6.74
C ILE A 169 -21.49 -0.39 7.36
N SER A 170 -21.12 -0.49 8.66
CA SER A 170 -20.54 0.64 9.37
C SER A 170 -19.07 0.85 9.08
N LEU A 171 -18.37 -0.20 8.66
CA LEU A 171 -16.95 -0.18 8.37
C LEU A 171 -16.67 -1.03 7.13
N PHE A 172 -15.88 -0.48 6.22
CA PHE A 172 -15.50 -1.10 4.96
C PHE A 172 -14.08 -0.69 4.60
N LEU A 173 -13.31 -1.59 3.99
CA LEU A 173 -11.97 -1.28 3.47
C LEU A 173 -12.04 -1.06 1.96
N ALA A 174 -11.92 0.20 1.54
CA ALA A 174 -11.71 0.54 0.14
C ALA A 174 -10.27 0.23 -0.25
N HIS A 175 -10.05 -0.17 -1.50
CA HIS A 175 -8.71 -0.37 -2.04
C HIS A 175 -8.62 0.08 -3.50
N GLY A 176 -7.42 0.34 -3.94
CA GLY A 176 -7.14 0.66 -5.32
C GLY A 176 -5.67 0.46 -5.63
N TYR A 177 -5.36 0.19 -6.88
CA TYR A 177 -3.98 0.11 -7.35
C TYR A 177 -3.85 0.63 -8.78
N THR A 178 -2.65 1.04 -9.13
CA THR A 178 -2.29 1.42 -10.50
C THR A 178 -0.95 0.78 -10.87
N PRO A 179 -0.85 0.18 -12.07
CA PRO A 179 0.45 -0.19 -12.61
C PRO A 179 1.31 1.05 -12.81
N CYS A 180 2.59 0.92 -12.56
CA CYS A 180 3.55 2.00 -12.78
C CYS A 180 4.92 1.49 -13.21
N SER A 181 5.66 2.34 -13.91
CA SER A 181 7.00 2.08 -14.43
C SER A 181 8.08 2.72 -13.55
N GLY A 182 9.34 2.34 -13.77
CA GLY A 182 10.47 2.98 -13.12
C GLY A 182 10.53 4.48 -13.41
N ASN A 183 10.26 4.90 -14.65
CA ASN A 183 10.23 6.31 -15.03
C ASN A 183 9.13 7.09 -14.31
N GLU A 184 7.95 6.48 -14.08
CA GLU A 184 6.88 7.12 -13.31
C GLU A 184 7.23 7.27 -11.82
N LEU A 185 7.94 6.29 -11.24
CA LEU A 185 8.41 6.35 -9.84
C LEU A 185 9.46 7.46 -9.62
N VAL A 186 10.33 7.72 -10.60
CA VAL A 186 11.33 8.80 -10.54
C VAL A 186 10.85 10.14 -11.13
N ASP A 187 9.54 10.27 -11.41
CA ASP A 187 8.91 11.47 -11.99
C ASP A 187 9.51 11.90 -13.34
N PHE A 188 9.84 10.93 -14.19
CA PHE A 188 10.43 11.21 -15.50
C PHE A 188 9.44 10.94 -16.66
N PRO A 189 9.28 11.85 -17.62
CA PRO A 189 9.83 13.22 -17.62
C PRO A 189 9.02 14.16 -16.70
N ALA A 190 9.72 14.97 -15.89
CA ALA A 190 9.14 15.81 -14.83
C ALA A 190 8.05 16.79 -15.34
N GLU A 191 8.17 17.28 -16.58
CA GLU A 191 7.19 18.20 -17.20
C GLU A 191 5.79 17.60 -17.30
N ARG A 192 5.68 16.26 -17.35
CA ARG A 192 4.42 15.53 -17.43
C ARG A 192 3.86 15.15 -16.06
N SER A 193 4.66 15.35 -14.98
CA SER A 193 4.33 14.99 -13.61
C SER A 193 3.75 13.57 -13.49
N PRO A 194 4.44 12.51 -14.00
CA PRO A 194 3.91 11.15 -13.99
C PRO A 194 3.68 10.62 -12.58
N TYR A 195 4.55 10.96 -11.63
CA TYR A 195 4.40 10.62 -10.21
C TYR A 195 3.06 11.13 -9.64
N LYS A 196 2.73 12.39 -9.88
CA LYS A 196 1.45 12.97 -9.45
C LYS A 196 0.24 12.31 -10.10
N LYS A 197 0.36 11.93 -11.38
CA LYS A 197 -0.70 11.20 -12.10
C LYS A 197 -0.93 9.81 -11.51
N MET A 198 0.13 9.09 -11.22
CA MET A 198 0.09 7.77 -10.60
C MET A 198 -0.70 7.81 -9.28
N PHE A 199 -0.38 8.73 -8.36
CA PHE A 199 -1.13 8.90 -7.11
C PHE A 199 -2.60 9.30 -7.32
N ARG A 200 -2.89 10.12 -8.31
CA ARG A 200 -4.29 10.43 -8.69
C ARG A 200 -5.05 9.21 -9.17
N CYS A 201 -4.42 8.34 -9.97
CA CYS A 201 -5.04 7.11 -10.45
C CYS A 201 -5.39 6.18 -9.27
N VAL A 202 -4.46 5.98 -8.33
CA VAL A 202 -4.72 5.18 -7.11
C VAL A 202 -5.87 5.78 -6.30
N SER A 203 -5.84 7.09 -6.04
CA SER A 203 -6.90 7.77 -5.29
C SER A 203 -8.27 7.68 -5.99
N SER A 204 -8.30 7.75 -7.32
CA SER A 204 -9.54 7.60 -8.10
C SER A 204 -10.07 6.17 -8.05
N ALA A 205 -9.19 5.17 -8.12
CA ALA A 205 -9.56 3.76 -7.98
C ALA A 205 -10.17 3.49 -6.59
N LEU A 206 -9.54 4.03 -5.55
CA LEU A 206 -9.98 3.94 -4.16
C LEU A 206 -11.36 4.58 -3.95
N ALA A 207 -11.58 5.78 -4.49
CA ALA A 207 -12.86 6.47 -4.44
C ALA A 207 -13.98 5.72 -5.19
N GLY A 208 -13.65 5.07 -6.31
CA GLY A 208 -14.59 4.23 -7.07
C GLY A 208 -15.11 3.05 -6.25
N HIS A 209 -14.24 2.40 -5.47
CA HIS A 209 -14.63 1.33 -4.55
C HIS A 209 -15.52 1.83 -3.39
N CYS A 210 -15.24 2.99 -2.83
CA CYS A 210 -16.09 3.60 -1.80
C CYS A 210 -17.53 3.81 -2.30
N LEU A 211 -17.72 4.29 -3.51
CA LEU A 211 -19.04 4.58 -4.09
C LEU A 211 -19.87 3.31 -4.33
N LEU A 212 -19.24 2.19 -4.69
CA LEU A 212 -19.95 0.92 -4.93
C LEU A 212 -20.60 0.35 -3.65
N TYR A 213 -20.01 0.59 -2.48
CA TYR A 213 -20.49 0.08 -1.20
C TYR A 213 -21.34 1.07 -0.40
N THR A 214 -21.27 2.36 -0.72
CA THR A 214 -22.11 3.41 -0.09
C THR A 214 -23.40 3.70 -0.87
N SER A 215 -23.52 3.26 -2.10
CA SER A 215 -24.77 3.37 -2.87
C SER A 215 -25.78 2.33 -2.40
N PRO A 216 -27.01 2.72 -2.04
CA PRO A 216 -28.05 1.76 -1.68
C PRO A 216 -28.29 0.79 -2.84
N SER A 217 -28.26 -0.50 -2.53
CA SER A 217 -28.51 -1.57 -3.50
C SER A 217 -29.88 -1.33 -4.18
N PRO A 218 -30.04 -1.63 -5.49
CA PRO A 218 -31.34 -1.59 -6.14
C PRO A 218 -32.40 -2.46 -5.45
N ARG A 219 -32.01 -3.40 -4.59
CA ARG A 219 -32.91 -4.23 -3.78
C ARG A 219 -33.55 -3.46 -2.61
N ASP A 220 -32.85 -2.46 -2.06
CA ASP A 220 -33.37 -1.68 -0.91
C ASP A 220 -34.49 -0.72 -1.31
N LYS A 221 -34.61 -0.39 -2.60
CA LYS A 221 -35.69 0.44 -3.15
C LYS A 221 -37.02 -0.28 -3.33
N ARG A 222 -37.11 -1.59 -3.06
CA ARG A 222 -38.35 -2.37 -3.19
C ARG A 222 -39.08 -2.62 -1.87
N GLN A 223 -38.60 -2.05 -0.75
CA GLN A 223 -39.22 -2.21 0.58
C GLN A 223 -39.69 -0.87 1.19
N SER A 224 -39.86 0.19 0.39
CA SER A 224 -40.49 1.44 0.83
C SER A 224 -41.77 1.67 0.04
#